data_7cbcd067c1c09de9689018fb6a7b3613
#
_entry.id   7cbcd067c1c09de9689018fb6a7b3613
#
_cell.length_a   1.000
_cell.length_b   1.000
_cell.length_c   1.000
_cell.angle_alpha   90.00
_cell.angle_beta   90.00
_cell.angle_gamma   90.00
#
_symmetry.space_group_name_H-M   'P 1'
#
loop_
_entity.id
_entity.type
_entity.pdbx_description
1 polymer ?
#
loop_
_entity_poly.entity_id
_entity_poly.type
_entity_poly.pdbx_seq_one_letter_code
_entity_poly.pdbx_strand_id
1 'polypeptide(L)'
;MAVVLIVEDEEQVRVLAEAIIQELGHETLTAGTAEQALAVVQERPDLDLLFTDIGLQQDLEAGLKLAKGIAARRPGLPVLYTTGQGVTDGMRAMFADPFGFLPKPYTPDDLTTALGNLLANEPGPLARATGKSERGPAA
;
A
#
# COMPACT_ATOMS: atom_id res chain seq x y z
N MET A 1 6.44 -12.86 6.64
CA MET A 1 7.10 -11.91 5.72
C MET A 1 6.19 -11.60 4.54
N ALA A 2 6.06 -10.33 4.22
CA ALA A 2 5.23 -9.91 3.09
C ALA A 2 6.10 -9.34 1.98
N VAL A 3 5.58 -9.32 0.76
CA VAL A 3 6.21 -8.67 -0.38
C VAL A 3 5.48 -7.35 -0.61
N VAL A 4 6.19 -6.24 -0.46
CA VAL A 4 5.61 -4.89 -0.48
C VAL A 4 6.18 -4.11 -1.67
N LEU A 5 5.28 -3.56 -2.50
CA LEU A 5 5.69 -2.67 -3.59
C LEU A 5 5.55 -1.23 -3.10
N ILE A 6 6.64 -0.49 -3.15
CA ILE A 6 6.70 0.92 -2.72
C ILE A 6 6.73 1.78 -3.97
N VAL A 7 5.73 2.65 -4.13
CA VAL A 7 5.64 3.55 -5.27
C VAL A 7 5.77 4.99 -4.77
N GLU A 8 6.89 5.60 -5.04
CA GLU A 8 7.22 6.94 -4.56
C GLU A 8 8.20 7.56 -5.53
N ASP A 9 7.89 8.76 -6.03
CA ASP A 9 8.75 9.40 -7.04
C ASP A 9 9.94 10.13 -6.45
N GLU A 10 9.90 10.47 -5.16
CA GLU A 10 11.07 11.08 -4.49
C GLU A 10 12.00 9.99 -3.99
N GLU A 11 13.20 9.96 -4.55
CA GLU A 11 14.15 8.89 -4.24
C GLU A 11 14.46 8.79 -2.75
N GLN A 12 14.69 9.92 -2.09
CA GLN A 12 15.06 9.90 -0.68
C GLN A 12 13.94 9.32 0.19
N VAL A 13 12.69 9.67 -0.12
CA VAL A 13 11.54 9.16 0.62
C VAL A 13 11.37 7.67 0.33
N ARG A 14 11.56 7.27 -0.92
CA ARG A 14 11.44 5.87 -1.34
C ARG A 14 12.48 5.00 -0.63
N VAL A 15 13.73 5.45 -0.61
CA VAL A 15 14.82 4.67 0.01
C VAL A 15 14.59 4.53 1.51
N LEU A 16 14.12 5.59 2.17
CA LEU A 16 13.85 5.53 3.60
C LEU A 16 12.72 4.55 3.91
N ALA A 17 11.63 4.60 3.15
CA ALA A 17 10.53 3.67 3.34
C ALA A 17 10.99 2.23 3.11
N GLU A 18 11.80 2.01 2.10
CA GLU A 18 12.33 0.68 1.81
C GLU A 18 13.15 0.16 2.98
N ALA A 19 14.02 1.00 3.55
CA ALA A 19 14.86 0.58 4.66
C ALA A 19 14.02 0.19 5.88
N ILE A 20 12.99 0.97 6.18
CA ILE A 20 12.11 0.69 7.32
C ILE A 20 11.40 -0.64 7.12
N ILE A 21 10.85 -0.85 5.93
CA ILE A 21 10.08 -2.06 5.66
C ILE A 21 10.97 -3.30 5.64
N GLN A 22 12.18 -3.19 5.12
CA GLN A 22 13.13 -4.30 5.14
C GLN A 22 13.53 -4.66 6.56
N GLU A 23 13.69 -3.67 7.42
CA GLU A 23 14.00 -3.93 8.83
C GLU A 23 12.91 -4.72 9.53
N LEU A 24 11.68 -4.59 9.06
CA LEU A 24 10.56 -5.35 9.61
C LEU A 24 10.53 -6.80 9.11
N GLY A 25 11.45 -7.16 8.22
CA GLY A 25 11.55 -8.52 7.71
C GLY A 25 10.79 -8.77 6.42
N HIS A 26 10.31 -7.73 5.76
CA HIS A 26 9.56 -7.87 4.51
C HIS A 26 10.49 -7.71 3.30
N GLU A 27 10.10 -8.33 2.20
CA GLU A 27 10.75 -8.10 0.91
C GLU A 27 10.16 -6.85 0.29
N THR A 28 11.02 -6.00 -0.30
CA THR A 28 10.57 -4.75 -0.92
C THR A 28 10.85 -4.76 -2.40
N LEU A 29 9.90 -4.18 -3.15
CA LEU A 29 10.05 -3.85 -4.55
C LEU A 29 9.76 -2.37 -4.65
N THR A 30 10.42 -1.66 -5.56
CA THR A 30 10.26 -0.22 -5.64
C THR A 30 9.95 0.24 -7.05
N ALA A 31 9.24 1.35 -7.16
CA ALA A 31 8.93 1.99 -8.42
C ALA A 31 8.84 3.49 -8.20
N GLY A 32 9.38 4.26 -9.14
CA GLY A 32 9.31 5.72 -9.08
C GLY A 32 8.17 6.29 -9.91
N THR A 33 7.53 5.46 -10.73
CA THR A 33 6.43 5.88 -11.59
C THR A 33 5.33 4.83 -11.60
N ALA A 34 4.13 5.23 -12.02
CA ALA A 34 3.03 4.29 -12.15
C ALA A 34 3.33 3.20 -13.18
N GLU A 35 4.02 3.56 -14.26
CA GLU A 35 4.37 2.59 -15.30
C GLU A 35 5.30 1.53 -14.77
N GLN A 36 6.31 1.92 -14.00
CA GLN A 36 7.23 0.97 -13.38
C GLN A 36 6.48 0.07 -12.39
N ALA A 37 5.55 0.65 -11.64
CA ALA A 37 4.78 -0.11 -10.68
C ALA A 37 3.94 -1.19 -11.37
N LEU A 38 3.30 -0.84 -12.47
CA LEU A 38 2.49 -1.81 -13.21
C LEU A 38 3.34 -2.95 -13.76
N ALA A 39 4.55 -2.65 -14.22
CA ALA A 39 5.47 -3.68 -14.70
C ALA A 39 5.83 -4.66 -13.57
N VAL A 40 6.09 -4.13 -12.37
CA VAL A 40 6.40 -4.98 -11.23
C VAL A 40 5.21 -5.88 -10.88
N VAL A 41 4.01 -5.32 -10.87
CA VAL A 41 2.81 -6.10 -10.54
C VAL A 41 2.62 -7.26 -11.52
N GLN A 42 2.91 -7.04 -12.79
CA GLN A 42 2.79 -8.09 -13.79
C GLN A 42 3.78 -9.22 -13.57
N GLU A 43 4.96 -8.91 -13.06
CA GLU A 43 6.03 -9.90 -12.89
C GLU A 43 6.02 -10.58 -11.53
N ARG A 44 5.28 -10.04 -10.56
CA ARG A 44 5.33 -10.54 -9.19
C ARG A 44 3.93 -10.91 -8.70
N PRO A 45 3.47 -12.13 -9.02
CA PRO A 45 2.16 -12.58 -8.54
C PRO A 45 2.11 -12.78 -7.03
N ASP A 46 3.26 -12.79 -6.36
CA ASP A 46 3.37 -12.96 -4.92
C ASP A 46 3.28 -11.65 -4.13
N LEU A 47 2.98 -10.54 -4.80
CA LEU A 47 2.83 -9.24 -4.15
C LEU A 47 1.73 -9.28 -3.09
N ASP A 48 2.06 -8.78 -1.88
CA ASP A 48 1.14 -8.83 -0.74
C ASP A 48 0.55 -7.49 -0.36
N LEU A 49 1.19 -6.38 -0.74
CA LEU A 49 0.73 -5.04 -0.36
C LEU A 49 1.31 -4.00 -1.29
N LEU A 50 0.49 -3.01 -1.63
CA LEU A 50 0.92 -1.83 -2.39
C LEU A 50 0.99 -0.64 -1.45
N PHE A 51 2.16 -0.01 -1.35
CA PHE A 51 2.34 1.23 -0.59
C PHE A 51 2.64 2.32 -1.61
N THR A 52 1.69 3.23 -1.82
CA THR A 52 1.83 4.22 -2.88
C THR A 52 1.52 5.63 -2.42
N ASP A 53 2.30 6.57 -2.92
CA ASP A 53 1.96 7.98 -2.84
C ASP A 53 0.73 8.23 -3.71
N ILE A 54 -0.17 9.08 -3.25
CA ILE A 54 -1.37 9.44 -4.02
C ILE A 54 -0.96 10.27 -5.22
N GLY A 55 -0.07 11.25 -5.04
CA GLY A 55 0.43 12.06 -6.15
C GLY A 55 1.78 11.55 -6.61
N LEU A 56 1.95 11.39 -7.91
CA LEU A 56 3.22 10.96 -8.51
C LEU A 56 3.54 11.87 -9.69
N GLN A 57 4.77 12.39 -9.75
CA GLN A 57 5.26 13.13 -10.91
C GLN A 57 4.29 14.23 -11.36
N GLN A 58 3.85 15.09 -10.45
CA GLN A 58 2.98 16.21 -10.75
C GLN A 58 1.54 15.84 -11.08
N ASP A 59 1.21 14.56 -11.16
CA ASP A 59 -0.18 14.13 -11.26
C ASP A 59 -0.69 13.86 -9.84
N LEU A 60 -1.60 14.68 -9.37
CA LEU A 60 -2.05 14.65 -7.98
C LEU A 60 -2.87 13.41 -7.64
N GLU A 61 -3.31 12.65 -8.64
CA GLU A 61 -4.14 11.47 -8.43
C GLU A 61 -3.55 10.21 -9.06
N ALA A 62 -2.29 10.26 -9.49
CA ALA A 62 -1.69 9.13 -10.18
C ALA A 62 -1.69 7.87 -9.33
N GLY A 63 -1.42 8.01 -8.03
CA GLY A 63 -1.43 6.86 -7.12
C GLY A 63 -2.81 6.27 -6.94
N LEU A 64 -3.85 7.10 -6.94
CA LEU A 64 -5.22 6.61 -6.85
C LEU A 64 -5.59 5.81 -8.09
N LYS A 65 -5.25 6.33 -9.26
CA LYS A 65 -5.52 5.65 -10.52
C LYS A 65 -4.74 4.35 -10.61
N LEU A 66 -3.49 4.37 -10.17
CA LEU A 66 -2.65 3.17 -10.12
C LEU A 66 -3.26 2.11 -9.25
N ALA A 67 -3.66 2.49 -8.03
CA ALA A 67 -4.23 1.53 -7.08
C ALA A 67 -5.53 0.94 -7.61
N LYS A 68 -6.36 1.75 -8.27
CA LYS A 68 -7.59 1.28 -8.86
C LYS A 68 -7.33 0.24 -9.95
N GLY A 69 -6.33 0.50 -10.80
CA GLY A 69 -5.96 -0.42 -11.85
C GLY A 69 -5.40 -1.73 -11.31
N ILE A 70 -4.59 -1.65 -10.26
CA ILE A 70 -4.03 -2.84 -9.65
C ILE A 70 -5.13 -3.64 -8.93
N ALA A 71 -6.04 -2.96 -8.23
CA ALA A 71 -7.14 -3.64 -7.54
C ALA A 71 -8.04 -4.41 -8.51
N ALA A 72 -8.20 -3.90 -9.72
CA ALA A 72 -8.98 -4.59 -10.74
C ALA A 72 -8.32 -5.91 -11.15
N ARG A 73 -6.99 -5.96 -11.11
CA ARG A 73 -6.22 -7.17 -11.47
C ARG A 73 -5.99 -8.09 -10.28
N ARG A 74 -5.94 -7.52 -9.09
CA ARG A 74 -5.64 -8.23 -7.85
C ARG A 74 -6.67 -7.86 -6.79
N PRO A 75 -7.92 -8.32 -6.91
CA PRO A 75 -8.95 -8.01 -5.92
C PRO A 75 -8.51 -8.45 -4.53
N GLY A 76 -8.67 -7.56 -3.56
CA GLY A 76 -8.29 -7.85 -2.19
C GLY A 76 -6.87 -7.50 -1.82
N LEU A 77 -6.05 -7.04 -2.76
CA LEU A 77 -4.69 -6.61 -2.43
C LEU A 77 -4.75 -5.35 -1.55
N PRO A 78 -4.16 -5.39 -0.35
CA PRO A 78 -4.17 -4.22 0.53
C PRO A 78 -3.36 -3.07 -0.07
N VAL A 79 -3.88 -1.85 0.11
CA VAL A 79 -3.22 -0.63 -0.38
C VAL A 79 -3.02 0.32 0.78
N LEU A 80 -1.79 0.75 1.00
CA LEU A 80 -1.48 1.80 1.95
C LEU A 80 -1.18 3.06 1.17
N TYR A 81 -2.04 4.08 1.34
CA TYR A 81 -1.88 5.36 0.66
C TYR A 81 -1.13 6.35 1.53
N THR A 82 -0.30 7.18 0.90
CA THR A 82 0.38 8.27 1.61
C THR A 82 0.36 9.52 0.74
N THR A 83 0.33 10.69 1.39
CA THR A 83 0.42 11.97 0.69
C THR A 83 0.82 13.06 1.66
N GLY A 84 1.52 14.06 1.15
CA GLY A 84 1.85 15.26 1.91
C GLY A 84 0.80 16.36 1.75
N GLN A 85 -0.24 16.10 1.00
CA GLN A 85 -1.29 17.08 0.72
C GLN A 85 -2.61 16.61 1.32
N GLY A 86 -3.58 17.53 1.38
CA GLY A 86 -4.89 17.20 1.90
C GLY A 86 -5.62 16.22 0.99
N VAL A 87 -6.49 15.42 1.59
CA VAL A 87 -7.29 14.42 0.86
C VAL A 87 -8.72 14.90 0.85
N THR A 88 -9.30 15.03 -0.33
CA THR A 88 -10.70 15.44 -0.49
C THR A 88 -11.61 14.22 -0.29
N ASP A 89 -12.90 14.49 -0.07
CA ASP A 89 -13.88 13.40 0.03
C ASP A 89 -13.95 12.59 -1.26
N GLY A 90 -13.84 13.28 -2.41
CA GLY A 90 -13.83 12.58 -3.70
C GLY A 90 -12.64 11.65 -3.85
N MET A 91 -11.47 12.09 -3.41
CA MET A 91 -10.28 11.25 -3.45
C MET A 91 -10.43 10.04 -2.53
N ARG A 92 -10.97 10.28 -1.32
CA ARG A 92 -11.16 9.20 -0.35
C ARG A 92 -12.13 8.14 -0.87
N ALA A 93 -13.12 8.56 -1.63
CA ALA A 93 -14.08 7.65 -2.25
C ALA A 93 -13.44 6.73 -3.29
N MET A 94 -12.25 7.08 -3.79
CA MET A 94 -11.52 6.28 -4.77
C MET A 94 -10.57 5.26 -4.14
N PHE A 95 -10.43 5.26 -2.82
CA PHE A 95 -9.52 4.34 -2.14
C PHE A 95 -9.99 2.91 -2.34
N ALA A 96 -9.05 2.03 -2.73
CA ALA A 96 -9.35 0.62 -2.98
C ALA A 96 -9.28 -0.16 -1.65
N ASP A 97 -10.33 -0.93 -1.36
CA ASP A 97 -10.37 -1.77 -0.15
C ASP A 97 -9.61 -3.07 -0.37
N PRO A 98 -8.95 -3.59 0.64
CA PRO A 98 -8.71 -2.99 1.96
C PRO A 98 -7.61 -1.94 1.88
N PHE A 99 -7.75 -0.86 2.63
CA PHE A 99 -6.78 0.22 2.55
C PHE A 99 -6.42 0.78 3.92
N GLY A 100 -5.25 1.44 3.97
CA GLY A 100 -4.83 2.27 5.06
C GLY A 100 -4.38 3.61 4.51
N PHE A 101 -4.23 4.59 5.38
CA PHE A 101 -3.78 5.92 4.99
C PHE A 101 -2.74 6.41 5.98
N LEU A 102 -1.64 6.96 5.45
CA LEU A 102 -0.50 7.42 6.25
C LEU A 102 -0.09 8.80 5.75
N PRO A 103 -0.42 9.87 6.49
CA PRO A 103 -0.04 11.22 6.03
C PRO A 103 1.45 11.46 6.18
N LYS A 104 2.01 12.26 5.28
CA LYS A 104 3.40 12.71 5.37
C LYS A 104 3.44 14.01 6.18
N PRO A 105 4.52 14.26 6.91
CA PRO A 105 5.64 13.34 7.15
C PRO A 105 5.25 12.27 8.15
N TYR A 106 5.75 11.07 7.95
CA TYR A 106 5.50 9.98 8.89
C TYR A 106 6.81 9.54 9.53
N THR A 107 6.69 8.95 10.72
CA THR A 107 7.85 8.38 11.41
C THR A 107 7.97 6.90 11.07
N PRO A 108 9.14 6.28 11.35
CA PRO A 108 9.25 4.83 11.19
C PRO A 108 8.17 4.07 11.98
N ASP A 109 7.83 4.55 13.19
CA ASP A 109 6.77 3.91 13.98
C ASP A 109 5.42 4.03 13.33
N ASP A 110 5.13 5.19 12.72
CA ASP A 110 3.86 5.40 12.01
C ASP A 110 3.73 4.39 10.86
N LEU A 111 4.79 4.23 10.08
CA LEU A 111 4.78 3.31 8.96
C LEU A 111 4.66 1.86 9.44
N THR A 112 5.40 1.49 10.48
CA THR A 112 5.35 0.16 11.05
C THR A 112 3.94 -0.18 11.51
N THR A 113 3.29 0.75 12.21
CA THR A 113 1.93 0.54 12.72
C THR A 113 0.93 0.40 11.57
N ALA A 114 1.03 1.28 10.57
CA ALA A 114 0.11 1.25 9.43
C ALA A 114 0.23 -0.05 8.65
N LEU A 115 1.46 -0.49 8.40
CA LEU A 115 1.68 -1.77 7.71
C LEU A 115 1.16 -2.94 8.52
N GLY A 116 1.47 -2.96 9.81
CA GLY A 116 1.05 -4.04 10.68
C GLY A 116 -0.46 -4.17 10.75
N ASN A 117 -1.15 -3.04 10.87
CA ASN A 117 -2.61 -3.06 10.91
C ASN A 117 -3.20 -3.59 9.61
N LEU A 118 -2.65 -3.17 8.49
CA LEU A 118 -3.19 -3.55 7.19
C LEU A 118 -2.92 -5.02 6.89
N LEU A 119 -1.72 -5.50 7.19
CA LEU A 119 -1.36 -6.90 6.98
C LEU A 119 -2.10 -7.82 7.95
N ALA A 120 -2.31 -7.39 9.19
CA ALA A 120 -3.03 -8.18 10.18
C ALA A 120 -4.50 -8.32 9.82
N ASN A 121 -5.09 -7.32 9.17
CA ASN A 121 -6.49 -7.33 8.77
C ASN A 121 -6.71 -8.10 7.47
N GLU A 122 -5.64 -8.42 6.75
CA GLU A 122 -5.77 -9.21 5.54
C GLU A 122 -6.12 -10.63 5.92
N PRO A 123 -7.24 -11.18 5.44
CA PRO A 123 -7.63 -12.53 5.81
C PRO A 123 -6.70 -13.55 5.17
N GLY A 124 -5.99 -14.30 6.02
CA GLY A 124 -5.24 -15.46 5.57
C GLY A 124 -6.17 -16.64 5.34
N PRO A 125 -5.63 -17.75 4.84
CA PRO A 125 -6.46 -18.92 4.59
C PRO A 125 -7.21 -19.40 5.82
N LEU A 126 -6.57 -19.35 6.98
CA LEU A 126 -7.20 -19.82 8.21
C LEU A 126 -8.32 -18.89 8.66
N ALA A 127 -8.10 -17.57 8.53
CA ALA A 127 -9.11 -16.60 8.89
C ALA A 127 -10.35 -16.75 8.00
N ARG A 128 -10.14 -17.00 6.72
CA ARG A 128 -11.26 -17.23 5.81
C ARG A 128 -12.03 -18.50 6.17
N ALA A 129 -11.30 -19.52 6.58
CA ALA A 129 -11.95 -20.77 6.95
C ALA A 129 -12.81 -20.62 8.20
N THR A 130 -12.44 -19.74 9.13
CA THR A 130 -13.21 -19.49 10.33
C THR A 130 -14.33 -18.49 10.12
N GLY A 131 -14.30 -17.82 9.00
CA GLY A 131 -15.37 -16.89 8.68
C GLY A 131 -15.30 -15.60 9.42
N LYS A 132 -14.59 -15.06 9.89
CA LYS A 132 -14.77 -13.87 10.40
C LYS A 132 -14.14 -12.91 10.97
N SER A 133 -14.47 -12.81 10.98
CA SER A 133 -14.01 -12.00 11.31
C SER A 133 -13.74 -11.66 12.19
N GLU A 134 -13.64 -11.97 12.63
CA GLU A 134 -13.38 -11.38 13.46
C GLU A 134 -12.76 -10.35 13.54
N ARG A 135 -13.03 -9.93 13.22
CA ARG A 135 -12.43 -9.04 13.15
C ARG A 135 -12.70 -8.16 13.45
N GLY A 136 -13.08 -8.67 13.80
CA GLY A 136 -13.22 -7.82 13.85
C GLY A 136 -13.18 -7.28 14.10
N PRO A 137 -13.38 -7.15 14.41
CA PRO A 137 -13.28 -6.42 14.31
C PRO A 137 -12.73 -6.03 14.04
N ALA A 138 -12.74 -6.34 14.04
CA ALA A 138 -12.20 -5.97 13.76
C ALA A 138 -12.04 -5.71 13.45
N ALA A 139 -12.35 -6.02 13.43
CA ALA A 139 -12.07 -5.78 13.09
C ALA A 139 -11.91 -5.58 12.91
#